data_4c14380bd58f73e5a308d929c99a9bcb
#
_entry.id   4c14380bd58f73e5a308d929c99a9bcb
#
_cell.length_a   1.000
_cell.length_b   1.000
_cell.length_c   1.000
_cell.angle_alpha   90.00
_cell.angle_beta   90.00
_cell.angle_gamma   90.00
#
_symmetry.space_group_name_H-M   'P 1'
#
loop_
_entity.id
_entity.type
_entity.pdbx_description
1 polymer ?
#
loop_
_entity_poly.entity_id
_entity_poly.type
_entity_poly.pdbx_seq_one_letter_code
_entity_poly.pdbx_strand_id
1 'polypeptide(L)'
;SATWTVTGGGAFILSKEAKQPLAKVAGVTTGKIVDYGIKDSMNMGAVMAPAAAELIAQNLTDFKRKPEDYDRIITGDLGEVGQQILFDLLLKKGMDIRKQHEDCGMLIFDSQTQGTGSGGSGCGCAASVLSAHFLPKLASGELERILFVPTGALLSTVSFNEGQTIPGIAHGVVLESCVSSAKKEG
;
A
#
# COMPACT_ATOMS: atom_id res chain seq x y z
N SER A 1 -11.76 2.70 -14.69
CA SER A 1 -11.06 2.46 -13.40
C SER A 1 -11.92 2.85 -12.18
N ALA A 2 -13.27 2.76 -12.32
CA ALA A 2 -14.18 3.05 -11.21
C ALA A 2 -13.91 2.09 -10.03
N THR A 3 -13.99 2.62 -8.82
CA THR A 3 -13.82 1.90 -7.57
C THR A 3 -15.03 2.13 -6.66
N TRP A 4 -15.26 1.20 -5.74
CA TRP A 4 -16.28 1.38 -4.69
C TRP A 4 -15.67 2.07 -3.47
N THR A 5 -16.42 2.99 -2.89
CA THR A 5 -16.01 3.65 -1.64
C THR A 5 -16.04 2.65 -0.49
N VAL A 6 -14.92 2.52 0.19
CA VAL A 6 -14.81 1.72 1.42
C VAL A 6 -15.30 2.55 2.59
N THR A 7 -16.39 2.09 3.22
CA THR A 7 -16.92 2.67 4.46
C THR A 7 -16.30 1.95 5.64
N GLY A 8 -15.19 2.46 6.12
CA GLY A 8 -14.45 1.83 7.22
C GLY A 8 -13.42 2.79 7.81
N GLY A 9 -12.76 2.36 8.85
CA GLY A 9 -11.69 3.09 9.51
C GLY A 9 -10.84 2.17 10.37
N GLY A 10 -9.63 2.60 10.68
CA GLY A 10 -8.73 1.92 11.59
C GLY A 10 -8.08 2.92 12.53
N ALA A 11 -7.81 2.49 13.76
CA ALA A 11 -7.07 3.25 14.74
C ALA A 11 -5.90 2.41 15.26
N PHE A 12 -4.72 3.02 15.36
CA PHE A 12 -3.50 2.36 15.78
C PHE A 12 -2.91 3.09 16.98
N ILE A 13 -2.52 2.32 17.99
CA ILE A 13 -1.77 2.85 19.14
C ILE A 13 -0.30 2.53 18.90
N LEU A 14 0.53 3.56 18.81
CA LEU A 14 1.97 3.44 18.73
C LEU A 14 2.57 3.73 20.10
N SER A 15 3.45 2.87 20.57
CA SER A 15 4.19 3.08 21.81
C SER A 15 5.64 2.62 21.67
N LYS A 16 6.52 3.19 22.48
CA LYS A 16 7.92 2.75 22.53
C LYS A 16 8.06 1.33 23.07
N GLU A 17 7.17 0.95 23.97
CA GLU A 17 7.15 -0.36 24.62
C GLU A 17 5.72 -0.86 24.71
N ALA A 18 5.50 -2.13 24.40
CA ALA A 18 4.22 -2.79 24.52
C ALA A 18 4.40 -4.21 25.07
N LYS A 19 3.49 -4.63 25.97
CA LYS A 19 3.53 -5.99 26.54
C LYS A 19 3.18 -7.06 25.49
N GLN A 20 2.27 -6.75 24.58
CA GLN A 20 1.80 -7.66 23.53
C GLN A 20 1.64 -6.85 22.22
N PRO A 21 2.74 -6.49 21.57
CA PRO A 21 2.67 -5.76 20.29
C PRO A 21 2.17 -6.68 19.19
N LEU A 22 1.29 -6.18 18.34
CA LEU A 22 0.84 -6.91 17.13
C LEU A 22 1.96 -6.97 16.08
N ALA A 23 2.75 -5.92 16.00
CA ALA A 23 3.90 -5.80 15.12
C ALA A 23 4.83 -4.70 15.65
N LYS A 24 6.06 -4.64 15.15
CA LYS A 24 6.98 -3.52 15.37
C LYS A 24 7.19 -2.74 14.08
N VAL A 25 7.32 -1.42 14.20
CA VAL A 25 7.79 -0.57 13.11
C VAL A 25 9.31 -0.73 13.03
N ALA A 26 9.78 -1.38 11.95
CA ALA A 26 11.20 -1.67 11.74
C ALA A 26 11.89 -0.63 10.83
N GLY A 27 11.11 0.18 10.12
CA GLY A 27 11.64 1.24 9.28
C GLY A 27 10.55 2.08 8.65
N VAL A 28 10.93 3.24 8.17
CA VAL A 28 10.04 4.18 7.48
C VAL A 28 10.77 4.75 6.27
N THR A 29 10.08 4.87 5.15
CA THR A 29 10.53 5.60 3.97
C THR A 29 9.58 6.75 3.71
N THR A 30 10.08 7.97 3.78
CA THR A 30 9.30 9.16 3.46
C THR A 30 9.24 9.32 1.95
N GLY A 31 8.03 9.33 1.40
CA GLY A 31 7.81 9.56 -0.02
C GLY A 31 7.85 11.04 -0.40
N LYS A 32 7.91 11.28 -1.69
CA LYS A 32 7.82 12.61 -2.31
C LYS A 32 6.55 12.72 -3.15
N ILE A 33 6.12 13.94 -3.40
CA ILE A 33 5.05 14.22 -4.35
C ILE A 33 5.55 13.90 -5.76
N VAL A 34 4.76 13.15 -6.52
CA VAL A 34 5.05 12.75 -7.90
C VAL A 34 3.90 13.19 -8.80
N ASP A 35 4.22 13.95 -9.84
CA ASP A 35 3.24 14.47 -10.79
C ASP A 35 3.59 14.02 -12.22
N TYR A 36 2.74 13.20 -12.80
CA TYR A 36 2.85 12.74 -14.19
C TYR A 36 1.92 13.49 -15.14
N GLY A 37 1.39 14.63 -14.73
CA GLY A 37 0.53 15.48 -15.56
C GLY A 37 -0.89 14.95 -15.74
N ILE A 38 -1.34 14.03 -14.92
CA ILE A 38 -2.67 13.43 -15.02
C ILE A 38 -3.71 14.40 -14.47
N LYS A 39 -4.79 14.60 -15.23
CA LYS A 39 -5.93 15.48 -14.89
C LYS A 39 -7.25 14.72 -14.72
N ASP A 40 -7.26 13.42 -15.08
CA ASP A 40 -8.45 12.58 -14.99
C ASP A 40 -8.70 12.12 -13.56
N SER A 41 -9.66 12.77 -12.89
CA SER A 41 -10.07 12.42 -11.53
C SER A 41 -10.76 11.05 -11.41
N MET A 42 -11.14 10.44 -12.52
CA MET A 42 -11.73 9.10 -12.54
C MET A 42 -10.68 7.98 -12.64
N ASN A 43 -9.39 8.34 -12.71
CA ASN A 43 -8.29 7.38 -12.82
C ASN A 43 -7.23 7.58 -11.72
N MET A 44 -7.67 7.47 -10.47
CA MET A 44 -6.80 7.68 -9.31
C MET A 44 -5.67 6.64 -9.21
N GLY A 45 -5.88 5.41 -9.69
CA GLY A 45 -4.83 4.40 -9.75
C GLY A 45 -3.63 4.87 -10.59
N ALA A 46 -3.88 5.51 -11.75
CA ALA A 46 -2.82 6.07 -12.58
C ALA A 46 -2.12 7.26 -11.92
N VAL A 47 -2.83 8.04 -11.11
CA VAL A 47 -2.27 9.17 -10.34
C VAL A 47 -1.33 8.68 -9.24
N MET A 48 -1.73 7.65 -8.48
CA MET A 48 -1.01 7.20 -7.28
C MET A 48 0.10 6.19 -7.57
N ALA A 49 -0.04 5.37 -8.62
CA ALA A 49 0.94 4.32 -8.94
C ALA A 49 2.38 4.83 -9.15
N PRO A 50 2.64 5.98 -9.79
CA PRO A 50 3.99 6.53 -9.91
C PRO A 50 4.63 6.85 -8.55
N ALA A 51 3.86 7.42 -7.63
CA ALA A 51 4.37 7.73 -6.27
C ALA A 51 4.68 6.45 -5.48
N ALA A 52 3.82 5.42 -5.61
CA ALA A 52 4.07 4.12 -5.02
C ALA A 52 5.32 3.45 -5.59
N ALA A 53 5.51 3.50 -6.93
CA ALA A 53 6.68 2.95 -7.60
C ALA A 53 7.99 3.62 -7.13
N GLU A 54 8.02 4.95 -7.05
CA GLU A 54 9.17 5.70 -6.54
C GLU A 54 9.48 5.34 -5.08
N LEU A 55 8.45 5.28 -4.22
CA LEU A 55 8.63 4.91 -2.83
C LEU A 55 9.15 3.49 -2.64
N ILE A 56 8.56 2.51 -3.33
CA ILE A 56 8.98 1.11 -3.21
C ILE A 56 10.43 0.96 -3.68
N ALA A 57 10.79 1.54 -4.82
CA ALA A 57 12.15 1.52 -5.31
C ALA A 57 13.14 2.18 -4.32
N GLN A 58 12.75 3.30 -3.73
CA GLN A 58 13.55 3.99 -2.72
C GLN A 58 13.72 3.13 -1.46
N ASN A 59 12.64 2.52 -0.97
CA ASN A 59 12.70 1.64 0.20
C ASN A 59 13.63 0.46 -0.01
N LEU A 60 13.51 -0.24 -1.15
CA LEU A 60 14.38 -1.37 -1.48
C LEU A 60 15.87 -0.95 -1.52
N THR A 61 16.15 0.23 -2.06
CA THR A 61 17.51 0.79 -2.13
C THR A 61 18.04 1.16 -0.75
N ASP A 62 17.28 1.91 0.04
CA ASP A 62 17.70 2.44 1.34
C ASP A 62 17.96 1.33 2.35
N PHE A 63 17.11 0.31 2.36
CA PHE A 63 17.26 -0.85 3.23
C PHE A 63 18.16 -1.95 2.66
N LYS A 64 18.68 -1.77 1.43
CA LYS A 64 19.49 -2.76 0.69
C LYS A 64 18.77 -4.11 0.63
N ARG A 65 17.49 -4.08 0.33
CA ARG A 65 16.60 -5.25 0.24
C ARG A 65 16.16 -5.50 -1.20
N LYS A 66 15.81 -6.76 -1.44
CA LYS A 66 15.12 -7.20 -2.65
C LYS A 66 13.63 -7.40 -2.35
N PRO A 67 12.76 -7.48 -3.37
CA PRO A 67 11.33 -7.78 -3.15
C PRO A 67 11.10 -9.04 -2.31
N GLU A 68 11.92 -10.07 -2.50
CA GLU A 68 11.82 -11.36 -1.81
C GLU A 68 12.13 -11.29 -0.31
N ASP A 69 12.75 -10.20 0.16
CA ASP A 69 13.01 -9.96 1.59
C ASP A 69 11.76 -9.49 2.34
N TYR A 70 10.66 -9.31 1.62
CA TYR A 70 9.34 -9.01 2.14
C TYR A 70 8.36 -10.15 1.83
N ASP A 71 7.59 -10.59 2.81
CA ASP A 71 6.48 -11.52 2.56
C ASP A 71 5.42 -10.87 1.71
N ARG A 72 5.14 -9.58 1.99
CA ARG A 72 4.21 -8.76 1.21
C ARG A 72 4.68 -7.32 1.07
N ILE A 73 4.40 -6.75 -0.10
CA ILE A 73 4.50 -5.32 -0.40
C ILE A 73 3.07 -4.85 -0.70
N ILE A 74 2.52 -4.00 0.16
CA ILE A 74 1.08 -3.75 0.22
C ILE A 74 0.80 -2.30 -0.14
N THR A 75 0.01 -2.06 -1.19
CA THR A 75 -0.49 -0.72 -1.52
C THR A 75 -1.87 -0.46 -0.92
N GLY A 76 -2.23 0.82 -0.82
CA GLY A 76 -3.46 1.25 -0.15
C GLY A 76 -4.72 0.95 -0.94
N ASP A 77 -4.86 1.54 -2.10
CA ASP A 77 -6.06 1.48 -2.93
C ASP A 77 -5.77 1.86 -4.39
N LEU A 78 -4.70 1.31 -4.96
CA LEU A 78 -4.38 1.48 -6.38
C LEU A 78 -5.44 0.84 -7.28
N GLY A 79 -6.03 -0.25 -6.81
CA GLY A 79 -6.92 -1.07 -7.60
C GLY A 79 -6.21 -1.75 -8.77
N GLU A 80 -6.97 -2.50 -9.58
CA GLU A 80 -6.42 -3.32 -10.66
C GLU A 80 -5.63 -2.51 -11.69
N VAL A 81 -6.17 -1.36 -12.12
CA VAL A 81 -5.51 -0.48 -13.10
C VAL A 81 -4.21 0.11 -12.54
N GLY A 82 -4.25 0.63 -11.32
CA GLY A 82 -3.07 1.20 -10.67
C GLY A 82 -2.01 0.15 -10.36
N GLN A 83 -2.40 -1.05 -9.98
CA GLN A 83 -1.50 -2.19 -9.79
C GLN A 83 -0.72 -2.52 -11.06
N GLN A 84 -1.41 -2.59 -12.21
CA GLN A 84 -0.73 -2.88 -13.48
C GLN A 84 0.28 -1.80 -13.85
N ILE A 85 -0.08 -0.54 -13.66
CA ILE A 85 0.84 0.59 -13.90
C ILE A 85 2.04 0.52 -12.94
N LEU A 86 1.82 0.19 -11.66
CA LEU A 86 2.88 -0.01 -10.69
C LEU A 86 3.88 -1.07 -11.14
N PHE A 87 3.39 -2.22 -11.59
CA PHE A 87 4.24 -3.30 -12.09
C PHE A 87 5.08 -2.87 -13.28
N ASP A 88 4.48 -2.21 -14.27
CA ASP A 88 5.18 -1.73 -15.45
C ASP A 88 6.28 -0.72 -15.10
N LEU A 89 6.02 0.19 -14.15
CA LEU A 89 6.99 1.18 -13.70
C LEU A 89 8.17 0.54 -12.96
N LEU A 90 7.91 -0.42 -12.09
CA LEU A 90 8.96 -1.11 -11.32
C LEU A 90 9.76 -2.07 -12.20
N LEU A 91 9.14 -2.78 -13.15
CA LEU A 91 9.83 -3.62 -14.11
C LEU A 91 10.82 -2.82 -14.97
N LYS A 92 10.48 -1.59 -15.38
CA LYS A 92 11.42 -0.68 -16.07
C LYS A 92 12.65 -0.31 -15.21
N LYS A 93 12.52 -0.41 -13.88
CA LYS A 93 13.63 -0.21 -12.92
C LYS A 93 14.36 -1.53 -12.58
N GLY A 94 13.98 -2.66 -13.22
CA GLY A 94 14.54 -3.99 -12.92
C GLY A 94 14.02 -4.62 -11.63
N MET A 95 12.89 -4.16 -11.11
CA MET A 95 12.28 -4.64 -9.86
C MET A 95 10.96 -5.34 -10.18
N ASP A 96 10.86 -6.63 -9.88
CA ASP A 96 9.63 -7.41 -10.03
C ASP A 96 9.04 -7.72 -8.65
N ILE A 97 7.91 -7.09 -8.34
CA ILE A 97 7.22 -7.27 -7.06
C ILE A 97 5.94 -8.10 -7.16
N ARG A 98 5.60 -8.63 -8.34
CA ARG A 98 4.30 -9.28 -8.60
C ARG A 98 3.97 -10.43 -7.67
N LYS A 99 4.99 -11.15 -7.17
CA LYS A 99 4.80 -12.25 -6.21
C LYS A 99 4.46 -11.76 -4.81
N GLN A 100 5.02 -10.63 -4.39
CA GLN A 100 4.86 -10.08 -3.05
C GLN A 100 3.74 -9.06 -2.96
N HIS A 101 3.28 -8.52 -4.10
CA HIS A 101 2.35 -7.41 -4.10
C HIS A 101 0.92 -7.83 -3.77
N GLU A 102 0.30 -7.07 -2.89
CA GLU A 102 -1.15 -7.07 -2.61
C GLU A 102 -1.64 -5.61 -2.53
N ASP A 103 -2.91 -5.38 -2.86
CA ASP A 103 -3.54 -4.06 -2.78
C ASP A 103 -4.76 -4.13 -1.87
N CYS A 104 -4.85 -3.24 -0.88
CA CYS A 104 -5.95 -3.25 0.09
C CYS A 104 -7.32 -3.06 -0.59
N GLY A 105 -7.38 -2.23 -1.64
CA GLY A 105 -8.61 -2.02 -2.40
C GLY A 105 -9.07 -3.26 -3.16
N MET A 106 -8.13 -4.13 -3.56
CA MET A 106 -8.45 -5.39 -4.22
C MET A 106 -8.80 -6.51 -3.23
N LEU A 107 -8.31 -6.41 -1.99
CA LEU A 107 -8.57 -7.41 -0.94
C LEU A 107 -9.90 -7.22 -0.22
N ILE A 108 -10.40 -5.99 -0.13
CA ILE A 108 -11.55 -5.66 0.72
C ILE A 108 -12.89 -6.08 0.13
N PHE A 109 -12.96 -6.25 -1.18
CA PHE A 109 -14.15 -6.67 -1.90
C PHE A 109 -13.84 -7.87 -2.80
N ASP A 110 -14.83 -8.72 -3.00
CA ASP A 110 -14.79 -9.77 -4.03
C ASP A 110 -15.25 -9.19 -5.37
N SER A 111 -14.30 -8.87 -6.24
CA SER A 111 -14.57 -8.28 -7.55
C SER A 111 -15.38 -9.18 -8.48
N GLN A 112 -15.35 -10.51 -8.28
CA GLN A 112 -16.07 -11.47 -9.13
C GLN A 112 -17.57 -11.49 -8.83
N THR A 113 -17.93 -11.33 -7.56
CA THR A 113 -19.35 -11.46 -7.11
C THR A 113 -20.01 -10.11 -6.83
N GLN A 114 -19.22 -9.08 -6.51
CA GLN A 114 -19.74 -7.78 -6.08
C GLN A 114 -19.71 -6.69 -7.16
N GLY A 115 -19.05 -6.92 -8.30
CA GLY A 115 -19.05 -5.98 -9.42
C GLY A 115 -18.36 -4.65 -9.09
N THR A 116 -17.32 -4.66 -8.27
CA THR A 116 -16.62 -3.49 -7.71
C THR A 116 -15.70 -2.73 -8.68
N GLY A 117 -15.72 -3.11 -9.97
CA GLY A 117 -14.83 -2.49 -10.96
C GLY A 117 -13.35 -2.75 -10.63
N SER A 118 -12.58 -1.68 -10.41
CA SER A 118 -11.14 -1.76 -10.13
C SER A 118 -10.81 -2.08 -8.65
N GLY A 119 -11.81 -2.28 -7.79
CA GLY A 119 -11.64 -2.58 -6.38
C GLY A 119 -12.25 -1.54 -5.45
N GLY A 120 -11.88 -1.57 -4.17
CA GLY A 120 -12.26 -0.59 -3.16
C GLY A 120 -11.29 0.59 -3.11
N SER A 121 -11.79 1.77 -2.76
CA SER A 121 -10.97 2.96 -2.56
C SER A 121 -11.55 3.85 -1.46
N GLY A 122 -10.73 4.71 -0.89
CA GLY A 122 -11.15 5.69 0.10
C GLY A 122 -10.22 5.76 1.32
N CYS A 123 -10.36 6.82 2.09
CA CYS A 123 -9.46 7.13 3.21
C CYS A 123 -9.41 6.05 4.30
N GLY A 124 -10.44 5.22 4.44
CA GLY A 124 -10.48 4.11 5.39
C GLY A 124 -9.99 2.77 4.84
N CYS A 125 -9.76 2.63 3.55
CA CYS A 125 -9.46 1.35 2.90
C CYS A 125 -8.20 0.69 3.47
N ALA A 126 -7.06 1.37 3.35
CA ALA A 126 -5.77 0.84 3.81
C ALA A 126 -5.76 0.54 5.31
N ALA A 127 -6.33 1.42 6.13
CA ALA A 127 -6.38 1.25 7.58
C ALA A 127 -7.25 0.04 7.97
N SER A 128 -8.39 -0.16 7.33
CA SER A 128 -9.28 -1.30 7.61
C SER A 128 -8.58 -2.63 7.30
N VAL A 129 -7.95 -2.74 6.13
CA VAL A 129 -7.27 -3.97 5.71
C VAL A 129 -6.01 -4.22 6.55
N LEU A 130 -5.23 -3.18 6.87
CA LEU A 130 -4.08 -3.35 7.76
C LEU A 130 -4.53 -3.88 9.12
N SER A 131 -5.59 -3.29 9.72
CA SER A 131 -6.08 -3.68 11.05
C SER A 131 -6.64 -5.10 11.08
N ALA A 132 -7.47 -5.45 10.10
CA ALA A 132 -8.26 -6.67 10.13
C ALA A 132 -7.55 -7.87 9.48
N HIS A 133 -6.60 -7.64 8.58
CA HIS A 133 -5.98 -8.71 7.79
C HIS A 133 -4.47 -8.85 8.08
N PHE A 134 -3.69 -7.79 7.92
CA PHE A 134 -2.23 -7.91 7.99
C PHE A 134 -1.68 -7.92 9.43
N LEU A 135 -2.17 -7.07 10.33
CA LEU A 135 -1.70 -7.06 11.71
C LEU A 135 -1.95 -8.38 12.45
N PRO A 136 -3.11 -9.06 12.31
CA PRO A 136 -3.29 -10.40 12.88
C PRO A 136 -2.28 -11.42 12.34
N LYS A 137 -1.95 -11.38 11.05
CA LYS A 137 -0.96 -12.28 10.44
C LYS A 137 0.46 -12.02 10.92
N LEU A 138 0.83 -10.76 11.14
CA LEU A 138 2.10 -10.41 11.77
C LEU A 138 2.13 -10.84 13.24
N ALA A 139 1.03 -10.65 13.98
CA ALA A 139 0.93 -11.05 15.39
C ALA A 139 1.01 -12.56 15.59
N SER A 140 0.50 -13.35 14.64
CA SER A 140 0.60 -14.81 14.67
C SER A 140 1.93 -15.36 14.16
N GLY A 141 2.75 -14.54 13.49
CA GLY A 141 3.96 -14.97 12.80
C GLY A 141 3.71 -15.68 11.46
N GLU A 142 2.50 -15.61 10.91
CA GLU A 142 2.20 -16.07 9.54
C GLU A 142 2.97 -15.24 8.51
N LEU A 143 3.07 -13.93 8.75
CA LEU A 143 3.94 -13.00 8.03
C LEU A 143 5.04 -12.52 8.97
N GLU A 144 6.27 -12.44 8.46
CA GLU A 144 7.44 -11.99 9.22
C GLU A 144 7.74 -10.51 8.97
N ARG A 145 7.65 -10.09 7.71
CA ARG A 145 7.95 -8.71 7.30
C ARG A 145 7.08 -8.26 6.13
N ILE A 146 6.47 -7.11 6.28
CA ILE A 146 5.73 -6.45 5.19
C ILE A 146 6.23 -5.02 4.97
N LEU A 147 6.14 -4.55 3.73
CA LEU A 147 6.24 -3.14 3.40
C LEU A 147 4.83 -2.61 3.12
N PHE A 148 4.32 -1.76 4.00
CA PHE A 148 3.00 -1.15 3.88
C PHE A 148 3.13 0.24 3.27
N VAL A 149 2.48 0.46 2.12
CA VAL A 149 2.60 1.64 1.25
C VAL A 149 1.22 2.23 0.97
N PRO A 150 0.58 2.89 1.94
CA PRO A 150 -0.64 3.63 1.65
C PRO A 150 -0.36 4.75 0.66
N THR A 151 -1.31 4.95 -0.25
CA THR A 151 -1.24 5.87 -1.37
C THR A 151 -2.25 7.00 -1.24
N GLY A 152 -1.98 8.14 -1.82
CA GLY A 152 -2.87 9.29 -1.84
C GLY A 152 -2.76 10.10 -3.13
N ALA A 153 -3.86 10.74 -3.49
CA ALA A 153 -3.94 11.70 -4.59
C ALA A 153 -4.22 13.09 -4.02
N LEU A 154 -3.47 14.08 -4.47
CA LEU A 154 -3.60 15.48 -4.03
C LEU A 154 -4.63 16.20 -4.92
N LEU A 155 -5.89 15.95 -4.64
CA LEU A 155 -7.02 16.49 -5.38
C LEU A 155 -7.85 17.42 -4.48
N SER A 156 -8.13 18.61 -4.96
CA SER A 156 -9.10 19.54 -4.36
C SER A 156 -10.10 20.03 -5.41
N THR A 157 -11.28 20.47 -4.96
CA THR A 157 -12.29 21.05 -5.86
C THR A 157 -11.75 22.30 -6.59
N VAL A 158 -10.90 23.09 -5.93
CA VAL A 158 -10.30 24.27 -6.52
C VAL A 158 -9.33 23.88 -7.64
N SER A 159 -8.34 23.04 -7.35
CA SER A 159 -7.34 22.64 -8.34
C SER A 159 -7.97 21.88 -9.52
N PHE A 160 -9.00 21.08 -9.26
CA PHE A 160 -9.75 20.38 -10.31
C PHE A 160 -10.47 21.35 -11.25
N ASN A 161 -11.20 22.34 -10.69
CA ASN A 161 -11.93 23.32 -11.48
C ASN A 161 -11.01 24.26 -12.28
N GLU A 162 -9.79 24.47 -11.79
CA GLU A 162 -8.75 25.22 -12.50
C GLU A 162 -8.00 24.39 -13.55
N GLY A 163 -8.35 23.12 -13.72
CA GLY A 163 -7.72 22.23 -14.69
C GLY A 163 -6.28 21.89 -14.37
N GLN A 164 -5.89 21.96 -13.08
CA GLN A 164 -4.57 21.56 -12.60
C GLN A 164 -4.39 20.06 -12.69
N THR A 165 -3.15 19.61 -12.66
CA THR A 165 -2.79 18.18 -12.56
C THR A 165 -3.07 17.66 -11.17
N ILE A 166 -3.15 16.33 -11.04
CA ILE A 166 -3.39 15.63 -9.77
C ILE A 166 -2.11 14.88 -9.40
N PRO A 167 -1.28 15.41 -8.50
CA PRO A 167 -0.10 14.71 -8.03
C PRO A 167 -0.46 13.55 -7.11
N GLY A 168 0.36 12.49 -7.14
CA GLY A 168 0.30 11.37 -6.21
C GLY A 168 1.34 11.48 -5.10
N ILE A 169 1.06 10.82 -3.97
CA ILE A 169 2.00 10.65 -2.87
C ILE A 169 1.86 9.25 -2.26
N ALA A 170 2.96 8.73 -1.74
CA ALA A 170 2.97 7.50 -0.97
C ALA A 170 4.05 7.59 0.11
N HIS A 171 3.79 6.98 1.27
CA HIS A 171 4.78 6.77 2.32
C HIS A 171 4.88 5.28 2.61
N GLY A 172 6.04 4.80 3.09
CA GLY A 172 6.26 3.38 3.37
C GLY A 172 6.61 3.13 4.83
N VAL A 173 5.99 2.11 5.40
CA VAL A 173 6.31 1.61 6.74
C VAL A 173 6.65 0.13 6.65
N VAL A 174 7.81 -0.23 7.15
CA VAL A 174 8.20 -1.63 7.32
C VAL A 174 7.67 -2.12 8.65
N LEU A 175 6.80 -3.11 8.61
CA LEU A 175 6.26 -3.78 9.80
C LEU A 175 6.84 -5.20 9.88
N GLU A 176 7.27 -5.57 11.07
CA GLU A 176 7.80 -6.92 11.33
C GLU A 176 7.04 -7.57 12.48
N SER A 177 6.89 -8.89 12.37
CA SER A 177 6.38 -9.72 13.46
C SER A 177 7.25 -9.59 14.70
N CYS A 178 6.63 -9.66 15.88
CA CYS A 178 7.31 -9.76 17.16
C CYS A 178 7.44 -11.20 17.64
N VAL A 179 6.92 -12.17 16.87
CA VAL A 179 7.05 -13.60 17.15
C VAL A 179 8.38 -14.08 16.60
N SER A 180 9.22 -14.67 17.48
CA SER A 180 10.50 -15.25 17.06
C SER A 180 10.27 -16.45 16.14
N SER A 181 11.01 -16.53 15.03
CA SER A 181 11.00 -17.65 14.08
C SER A 181 11.33 -19.02 14.71
N ALA A 182 11.85 -19.04 15.93
CA ALA A 182 12.15 -20.26 16.67
C ALA A 182 10.93 -21.10 17.09
N LYS A 183 9.69 -20.61 16.85
CA LYS A 183 8.45 -21.35 17.19
C LYS A 183 7.83 -22.14 16.03
N LYS A 184 8.45 -22.17 14.86
CA LYS A 184 7.93 -22.91 13.69
C LYS A 184 8.36 -24.37 13.61
N GLU A 185 9.17 -24.87 14.57
CA GLU A 185 9.60 -26.28 14.66
C GLU A 185 8.95 -26.98 15.87
N GLY A 186 7.64 -27.06 15.86
CA GLY A 186 6.90 -27.75 16.90
C GLY A 186 5.64 -28.41 16.36
#